data_6730d63cdf8616004a32e2f03ad1125e
#
_entry.id   6730d63cdf8616004a32e2f03ad1125e
#
_cell.length_a   1.000
_cell.length_b   1.000
_cell.length_c   1.000
_cell.angle_alpha   90.00
_cell.angle_beta   90.00
_cell.angle_gamma   90.00
#
_symmetry.space_group_name_H-M   'P 1'
#
loop_
_entity.id
_entity.type
_entity.pdbx_description
1 polymer ?
#
loop_
_entity_poly.entity_id
_entity_poly.type
_entity_poly.pdbx_seq_one_letter_code
_entity_poly.pdbx_strand_id
1 'polypeptide(L)'
;MTSQTFNFNRRTLIKGAAALGTFQVASPFIIQARGETPVRIGMVDPLTGVYAAPAGNEVMGAKLAVEQINAKGGILGRQVELLVEDSANDVGTGVQKARKLIERDQVNFMIGDVNSGIAAAIAQVTNEKKILHIVSGGHTDSITGKDCKWNVFRVCNTTRMEANSVCDVLFKKYGKKWHFITPDYAFGHTLYDACTADLKKLGGTVTGNELTPLGTTDFSAYLIKARAASPDVLLLLVQGSDMINCLKQVVQFGLDKQIHVAGTQQELESLAGLPPEARIGVWMFEWYWKQPGVAGVDKFVADIRKVNKGHVPTARHWFGYVSAMSFGLVANREKSLDAAKLAAALENFELPDDVKLQPNKVYYRKGDHQLMTSAFVGEAQSKGKDDPEDLYRVDEVVPGDKTAPAVSETGCTIQWPT
;
A
#
# COMPACT_ATOMS: atom_id res chain seq x y z
N MET A 1 15.36 9.19 70.20
CA MET A 1 16.32 10.25 70.67
C MET A 1 16.78 10.91 69.37
N THR A 2 16.58 12.07 68.99
CA THR A 2 16.04 13.38 69.39
C THR A 2 15.77 14.08 68.03
N SER A 3 14.57 14.57 67.90
CA SER A 3 14.19 15.44 66.79
C SER A 3 14.82 16.83 66.96
N GLN A 4 15.31 17.45 65.90
CA GLN A 4 15.52 18.88 65.84
C GLN A 4 14.80 19.49 64.68
N THR A 5 13.72 20.18 64.99
CA THR A 5 12.99 21.12 64.17
C THR A 5 13.75 22.44 64.06
N PHE A 6 14.03 22.88 62.80
CA PHE A 6 14.50 24.24 62.54
C PHE A 6 13.33 25.10 62.05
N ASN A 7 12.95 26.08 62.93
CA ASN A 7 12.04 27.17 62.61
C ASN A 7 12.81 28.31 61.93
N PHE A 8 12.41 28.69 60.71
CA PHE A 8 12.86 29.89 60.02
C PHE A 8 11.83 31.01 60.16
N ASN A 9 12.25 32.08 60.87
CA ASN A 9 11.45 33.25 61.20
C ASN A 9 11.46 34.26 60.04
N ARG A 10 10.28 34.70 59.62
CA ARG A 10 10.03 35.64 58.50
C ARG A 10 10.20 37.11 58.96
N ARG A 11 11.34 37.58 59.35
CA ARG A 11 11.56 39.03 59.57
C ARG A 11 13.06 39.34 59.71
N THR A 12 13.75 39.41 58.57
CA THR A 12 14.97 40.26 58.46
C THR A 12 15.52 40.08 57.06
N LEU A 13 15.27 41.04 56.21
CA LEU A 13 16.10 41.46 55.07
C LEU A 13 15.39 42.51 54.26
N ILE A 14 15.22 43.67 54.84
CA ILE A 14 15.08 44.92 54.10
C ILE A 14 16.23 45.80 54.59
N LYS A 15 17.23 46.00 53.71
CA LYS A 15 18.04 47.17 53.50
C LYS A 15 19.34 46.84 52.80
N GLY A 16 19.39 47.26 51.55
CA GLY A 16 20.56 47.17 50.69
C GLY A 16 20.19 47.57 49.29
N ALA A 17 19.77 48.85 49.15
CA ALA A 17 19.61 49.45 47.82
C ALA A 17 20.98 49.92 47.34
N ALA A 18 21.37 49.61 46.11
CA ALA A 18 21.84 50.61 45.16
C ALA A 18 22.50 49.97 43.95
N ALA A 19 21.93 50.30 42.81
CA ALA A 19 22.58 50.45 41.48
C ALA A 19 23.31 49.27 40.88
N LEU A 20 22.74 48.70 39.83
CA LEU A 20 23.48 48.41 38.59
C LEU A 20 22.52 47.96 37.46
N GLY A 21 22.54 48.70 36.42
CA GLY A 21 22.25 48.36 35.01
C GLY A 21 21.04 47.50 34.68
N THR A 22 19.99 48.11 34.14
CA THR A 22 18.92 47.41 33.39
C THR A 22 19.49 46.80 32.12
N PHE A 23 19.95 45.55 32.16
CA PHE A 23 19.99 44.70 31.01
C PHE A 23 18.55 44.16 30.81
N GLN A 24 17.78 44.80 29.95
CA GLN A 24 16.60 44.20 29.36
C GLN A 24 17.08 43.04 28.48
N VAL A 25 17.11 41.82 29.03
CA VAL A 25 17.11 40.61 28.26
C VAL A 25 15.74 40.56 27.61
N ALA A 26 15.69 40.96 26.33
CA ALA A 26 14.55 40.68 25.51
C ALA A 26 14.37 39.16 25.49
N SER A 27 13.49 38.64 26.34
CA SER A 27 12.98 37.28 26.17
C SER A 27 12.46 37.19 24.75
N PRO A 28 12.91 36.25 23.90
CA PRO A 28 12.25 36.05 22.65
C PRO A 28 10.80 35.73 23.01
N PHE A 29 9.88 36.60 22.63
CA PHE A 29 8.48 36.27 22.58
C PHE A 29 8.39 35.07 21.59
N ILE A 30 8.35 33.85 22.15
CA ILE A 30 7.83 32.72 21.44
C ILE A 30 6.35 33.09 21.26
N ILE A 31 6.06 33.70 20.11
CA ILE A 31 4.71 33.75 19.59
C ILE A 31 4.35 32.28 19.42
N GLN A 32 3.67 31.71 20.42
CA GLN A 32 2.89 30.51 20.23
C GLN A 32 1.91 30.93 19.14
N ALA A 33 2.28 30.60 17.88
CA ALA A 33 1.35 30.69 16.78
C ALA A 33 0.11 29.91 17.26
N ARG A 34 -1.02 30.60 17.35
CA ARG A 34 -2.32 29.97 17.56
C ARG A 34 -2.38 28.89 16.50
N GLY A 35 -2.21 27.61 16.90
CA GLY A 35 -1.99 26.51 15.98
C GLY A 35 -3.15 26.46 15.00
N GLU A 36 -2.86 26.72 13.73
CA GLU A 36 -3.83 26.45 12.67
C GLU A 36 -4.27 25.00 12.81
N THR A 37 -5.56 24.75 12.60
CA THR A 37 -6.11 23.39 12.64
C THR A 37 -5.28 22.50 11.72
N PRO A 38 -4.77 21.35 12.18
CA PRO A 38 -3.93 20.47 11.36
C PRO A 38 -4.68 20.02 10.11
N VAL A 39 -3.93 19.71 9.05
CA VAL A 39 -4.48 19.00 7.89
C VAL A 39 -4.56 17.53 8.27
N ARG A 40 -5.74 16.92 8.12
CA ARG A 40 -5.98 15.53 8.54
C ARG A 40 -6.09 14.62 7.34
N ILE A 41 -5.33 13.53 7.39
CA ILE A 41 -5.44 12.41 6.47
C ILE A 41 -6.11 11.26 7.23
N GLY A 42 -7.24 10.78 6.73
CA GLY A 42 -7.88 9.57 7.21
C GLY A 42 -7.36 8.35 6.48
N MET A 43 -7.15 7.25 7.18
CA MET A 43 -6.76 5.98 6.60
C MET A 43 -7.62 4.87 7.20
N VAL A 44 -8.22 4.06 6.33
CA VAL A 44 -8.98 2.87 6.73
C VAL A 44 -8.29 1.68 6.11
N ASP A 45 -7.90 0.71 6.95
CA ASP A 45 -7.23 -0.50 6.50
C ASP A 45 -7.59 -1.71 7.39
N PRO A 46 -7.51 -2.96 6.90
CA PRO A 46 -7.79 -4.16 7.68
C PRO A 46 -6.59 -4.52 8.58
N LEU A 47 -6.48 -3.84 9.73
CA LEU A 47 -5.39 -4.04 10.69
C LEU A 47 -5.49 -5.35 11.48
N THR A 48 -6.60 -6.07 11.31
CA THR A 48 -6.85 -7.39 11.88
C THR A 48 -7.27 -8.37 10.78
N GLY A 49 -7.07 -9.67 11.02
CA GLY A 49 -7.41 -10.74 10.08
C GLY A 49 -6.35 -11.02 9.02
N VAL A 50 -6.79 -11.54 7.86
CA VAL A 50 -5.94 -12.08 6.78
C VAL A 50 -4.93 -11.07 6.22
N TYR A 51 -5.29 -9.79 6.22
CA TYR A 51 -4.48 -8.70 5.66
C TYR A 51 -3.80 -7.81 6.72
N ALA A 52 -3.75 -8.23 7.98
CA ALA A 52 -3.17 -7.41 9.05
C ALA A 52 -1.72 -6.99 8.80
N ALA A 53 -0.89 -7.87 8.25
CA ALA A 53 0.52 -7.56 7.97
C ALA A 53 0.69 -6.54 6.82
N PRO A 54 0.12 -6.74 5.62
CA PRO A 54 0.18 -5.74 4.56
C PRO A 54 -0.44 -4.39 4.97
N ALA A 55 -1.57 -4.38 5.65
CA ALA A 55 -2.21 -3.14 6.13
C ALA A 55 -1.34 -2.39 7.15
N GLY A 56 -0.73 -3.10 8.10
CA GLY A 56 0.21 -2.51 9.06
C GLY A 56 1.41 -1.85 8.38
N ASN A 57 1.91 -2.44 7.30
CA ASN A 57 3.00 -1.91 6.48
C ASN A 57 2.57 -0.65 5.71
N GLU A 58 1.36 -0.60 5.16
CA GLU A 58 0.81 0.62 4.52
C GLU A 58 0.71 1.78 5.52
N VAL A 59 0.16 1.50 6.71
CA VAL A 59 0.09 2.51 7.79
C VAL A 59 1.47 3.02 8.18
N MET A 60 2.49 2.14 8.26
CA MET A 60 3.85 2.54 8.61
C MET A 60 4.46 3.45 7.52
N GLY A 61 4.26 3.13 6.26
CA GLY A 61 4.68 3.97 5.13
C GLY A 61 4.00 5.35 5.13
N ALA A 62 2.69 5.40 5.37
CA ALA A 62 1.94 6.66 5.48
C ALA A 62 2.42 7.52 6.66
N LYS A 63 2.72 6.91 7.81
CA LYS A 63 3.29 7.62 8.97
C LYS A 63 4.65 8.24 8.63
N LEU A 64 5.54 7.49 8.00
CA LEU A 64 6.84 8.01 7.57
C LEU A 64 6.68 9.21 6.61
N ALA A 65 5.75 9.14 5.66
CA ALA A 65 5.45 10.25 4.76
C ALA A 65 4.97 11.48 5.54
N VAL A 66 4.05 11.31 6.48
CA VAL A 66 3.52 12.40 7.32
C VAL A 66 4.64 13.05 8.16
N GLU A 67 5.53 12.25 8.75
CA GLU A 67 6.71 12.76 9.46
C GLU A 67 7.60 13.61 8.55
N GLN A 68 7.88 13.14 7.32
CA GLN A 68 8.70 13.86 6.35
C GLN A 68 8.02 15.14 5.83
N ILE A 69 6.70 15.11 5.62
CA ILE A 69 5.91 16.30 5.25
C ILE A 69 5.99 17.34 6.35
N ASN A 70 5.78 16.93 7.60
CA ASN A 70 5.83 17.81 8.77
C ASN A 70 7.22 18.41 9.00
N ALA A 71 8.28 17.62 8.80
CA ALA A 71 9.66 18.11 8.88
C ALA A 71 9.99 19.16 7.80
N LYS A 72 9.25 19.16 6.65
CA LYS A 72 9.38 20.16 5.58
C LYS A 72 8.40 21.34 5.73
N GLY A 73 7.72 21.49 6.89
CA GLY A 73 6.80 22.59 7.18
C GLY A 73 5.32 22.26 6.98
N GLY A 74 4.97 21.01 6.74
CA GLY A 74 3.59 20.53 6.65
C GLY A 74 2.93 20.78 5.30
N ILE A 75 1.59 20.80 5.30
CA ILE A 75 0.77 21.16 4.15
C ILE A 75 0.24 22.58 4.35
N LEU A 76 0.56 23.47 3.44
CA LEU A 76 0.20 24.89 3.50
C LEU A 76 0.64 25.56 4.82
N GLY A 77 1.81 25.18 5.36
CA GLY A 77 2.32 25.67 6.64
C GLY A 77 1.68 25.02 7.87
N ARG A 78 0.76 24.08 7.70
CA ARG A 78 0.00 23.43 8.77
C ARG A 78 0.55 22.02 9.01
N GLN A 79 0.63 21.59 10.27
CA GLN A 79 0.99 20.21 10.61
C GLN A 79 -0.04 19.23 10.04
N VAL A 80 0.42 18.06 9.68
CA VAL A 80 -0.40 16.94 9.18
C VAL A 80 -0.60 15.91 10.27
N GLU A 81 -1.83 15.46 10.46
CA GLU A 81 -2.20 14.34 11.33
C GLU A 81 -2.72 13.17 10.48
N LEU A 82 -2.25 11.95 10.78
CA LEU A 82 -2.78 10.72 10.20
C LEU A 82 -3.71 10.03 11.22
N LEU A 83 -4.98 9.89 10.85
CA LEU A 83 -6.00 9.21 11.65
C LEU A 83 -6.28 7.84 11.02
N VAL A 84 -6.01 6.77 11.77
CA VAL A 84 -6.10 5.38 11.27
C VAL A 84 -7.24 4.65 11.94
N GLU A 85 -8.04 3.94 11.15
CA GLU A 85 -9.16 3.10 11.60
C GLU A 85 -9.03 1.69 11.02
N ASP A 86 -9.37 0.70 11.83
CA ASP A 86 -9.40 -0.71 11.42
C ASP A 86 -10.74 -1.04 10.75
N SER A 87 -10.70 -1.49 9.49
CA SER A 87 -11.88 -2.02 8.79
C SER A 87 -12.26 -3.44 9.24
N ALA A 88 -11.38 -4.10 10.00
CA ALA A 88 -11.53 -5.51 10.41
C ALA A 88 -11.81 -6.46 9.22
N ASN A 89 -11.38 -6.07 8.01
CA ASN A 89 -11.65 -6.78 6.75
C ASN A 89 -13.16 -6.99 6.47
N ASP A 90 -14.02 -6.08 6.96
CA ASP A 90 -15.48 -6.09 6.80
C ASP A 90 -15.96 -4.81 6.12
N VAL A 91 -16.76 -4.96 5.05
CA VAL A 91 -17.21 -3.83 4.22
C VAL A 91 -18.05 -2.84 5.03
N GLY A 92 -18.96 -3.34 5.87
CA GLY A 92 -19.85 -2.50 6.70
C GLY A 92 -19.04 -1.67 7.70
N THR A 93 -18.09 -2.30 8.38
CA THR A 93 -17.15 -1.66 9.30
C THR A 93 -16.30 -0.62 8.59
N GLY A 94 -15.70 -0.95 7.44
CA GLY A 94 -14.89 -0.02 6.66
C GLY A 94 -15.66 1.24 6.26
N VAL A 95 -16.90 1.09 5.79
CA VAL A 95 -17.79 2.23 5.46
C VAL A 95 -18.10 3.07 6.69
N GLN A 96 -18.41 2.46 7.83
CA GLN A 96 -18.67 3.20 9.08
C GLN A 96 -17.44 3.99 9.55
N LYS A 97 -16.26 3.39 9.45
CA LYS A 97 -14.98 4.04 9.81
C LYS A 97 -14.66 5.20 8.87
N ALA A 98 -14.86 5.04 7.57
CA ALA A 98 -14.70 6.14 6.60
C ALA A 98 -15.66 7.30 6.90
N ARG A 99 -16.95 7.03 7.15
CA ARG A 99 -17.92 8.07 7.53
C ARG A 99 -17.51 8.78 8.83
N LYS A 100 -17.05 8.02 9.84
CA LYS A 100 -16.52 8.59 11.09
C LYS A 100 -15.39 9.57 10.84
N LEU A 101 -14.38 9.17 10.07
CA LEU A 101 -13.22 10.01 9.75
C LEU A 101 -13.64 11.29 9.00
N ILE A 102 -14.58 11.17 8.06
CA ILE A 102 -15.04 12.32 7.24
C ILE A 102 -15.97 13.24 8.04
N GLU A 103 -17.02 12.70 8.67
CA GLU A 103 -18.11 13.49 9.24
C GLU A 103 -17.78 14.00 10.65
N ARG A 104 -17.13 13.17 11.48
CA ARG A 104 -16.80 13.52 12.85
C ARG A 104 -15.40 14.11 13.00
N ASP A 105 -14.41 13.41 12.41
CA ASP A 105 -13.02 13.75 12.61
C ASP A 105 -12.52 14.77 11.55
N GLN A 106 -13.36 15.12 10.55
CA GLN A 106 -13.18 16.19 9.57
C GLN A 106 -11.86 16.06 8.80
N VAL A 107 -11.58 14.86 8.26
CA VAL A 107 -10.38 14.65 7.44
C VAL A 107 -10.48 15.36 6.10
N ASN A 108 -9.34 15.84 5.61
CA ASN A 108 -9.23 16.53 4.32
C ASN A 108 -9.02 15.56 3.17
N PHE A 109 -8.41 14.38 3.45
CA PHE A 109 -8.04 13.36 2.47
C PHE A 109 -8.28 11.96 3.04
N MET A 110 -8.46 10.98 2.14
CA MET A 110 -8.60 9.57 2.51
C MET A 110 -7.57 8.70 1.80
N ILE A 111 -7.08 7.67 2.52
CA ILE A 111 -6.21 6.60 2.00
C ILE A 111 -6.82 5.24 2.41
N GLY A 112 -6.57 4.20 1.66
CA GLY A 112 -6.97 2.81 1.94
C GLY A 112 -8.00 2.32 0.93
N ASP A 113 -8.43 1.14 1.02
CA ASP A 113 -8.16 -0.04 1.85
C ASP A 113 -7.41 -1.11 1.03
N VAL A 114 -6.75 -2.07 1.71
CA VAL A 114 -6.13 -3.26 1.07
C VAL A 114 -7.19 -4.17 0.43
N ASN A 115 -8.34 -4.35 1.08
CA ASN A 115 -9.41 -5.18 0.53
C ASN A 115 -10.16 -4.44 -0.57
N SER A 116 -10.17 -5.00 -1.78
CA SER A 116 -10.79 -4.38 -2.96
C SER A 116 -12.28 -4.07 -2.80
N GLY A 117 -13.03 -4.92 -2.09
CA GLY A 117 -14.46 -4.69 -1.82
C GLY A 117 -14.69 -3.51 -0.88
N ILE A 118 -13.85 -3.39 0.14
CA ILE A 118 -13.88 -2.27 1.10
C ILE A 118 -13.44 -0.98 0.42
N ALA A 119 -12.33 -1.01 -0.33
CA ALA A 119 -11.83 0.14 -1.08
C ALA A 119 -12.89 0.71 -2.04
N ALA A 120 -13.58 -0.17 -2.78
CA ALA A 120 -14.67 0.24 -3.67
C ALA A 120 -15.86 0.86 -2.91
N ALA A 121 -16.23 0.32 -1.75
CA ALA A 121 -17.29 0.86 -0.91
C ALA A 121 -16.91 2.22 -0.30
N ILE A 122 -15.67 2.38 0.18
CA ILE A 122 -15.14 3.65 0.68
C ILE A 122 -15.08 4.69 -0.45
N ALA A 123 -14.72 4.29 -1.68
CA ALA A 123 -14.72 5.18 -2.85
C ALA A 123 -16.10 5.77 -3.14
N GLN A 124 -17.19 5.04 -2.89
CA GLN A 124 -18.56 5.59 -2.98
C GLN A 124 -18.79 6.67 -1.89
N VAL A 125 -18.40 6.40 -0.65
CA VAL A 125 -18.54 7.36 0.47
C VAL A 125 -17.75 8.63 0.20
N THR A 126 -16.49 8.52 -0.21
CA THR A 126 -15.62 9.68 -0.47
C THR A 126 -16.13 10.51 -1.66
N ASN A 127 -16.70 9.85 -2.68
CA ASN A 127 -17.32 10.55 -3.81
C ASN A 127 -18.58 11.31 -3.38
N GLU A 128 -19.48 10.69 -2.59
CA GLU A 128 -20.65 11.33 -2.00
C GLU A 128 -20.25 12.57 -1.19
N LYS A 129 -19.20 12.46 -0.39
CA LYS A 129 -18.71 13.51 0.51
C LYS A 129 -17.72 14.48 -0.14
N LYS A 130 -17.39 14.30 -1.41
CA LYS A 130 -16.43 15.10 -2.18
C LYS A 130 -15.05 15.20 -1.51
N ILE A 131 -14.55 14.09 -0.98
CA ILE A 131 -13.22 13.97 -0.37
C ILE A 131 -12.28 13.29 -1.37
N LEU A 132 -11.11 13.87 -1.59
CA LEU A 132 -10.07 13.24 -2.42
C LEU A 132 -9.59 11.94 -1.75
N HIS A 133 -9.55 10.84 -2.51
CA HIS A 133 -9.24 9.52 -2.02
C HIS A 133 -8.17 8.85 -2.88
N ILE A 134 -7.12 8.32 -2.25
CA ILE A 134 -6.14 7.47 -2.90
C ILE A 134 -6.28 6.05 -2.35
N VAL A 135 -6.72 5.13 -3.19
CA VAL A 135 -6.76 3.70 -2.90
C VAL A 135 -5.35 3.16 -2.91
N SER A 136 -4.87 2.69 -1.77
CA SER A 136 -3.50 2.20 -1.61
C SER A 136 -3.33 0.73 -2.01
N GLY A 137 -4.31 -0.12 -1.71
CA GLY A 137 -4.17 -1.57 -1.85
C GLY A 137 -5.32 -2.33 -2.50
N GLY A 138 -6.37 -1.65 -2.94
CA GLY A 138 -7.52 -2.28 -3.63
C GLY A 138 -7.27 -2.51 -5.12
N HIS A 139 -6.91 -3.73 -5.52
CA HIS A 139 -6.42 -4.05 -6.87
C HIS A 139 -7.51 -4.30 -7.92
N THR A 140 -8.80 -4.57 -7.54
CA THR A 140 -9.85 -4.86 -8.53
C THR A 140 -9.92 -3.82 -9.65
N ASP A 141 -10.04 -4.26 -10.89
CA ASP A 141 -10.06 -3.37 -12.06
C ASP A 141 -11.14 -2.29 -11.99
N SER A 142 -12.27 -2.59 -11.35
CA SER A 142 -13.45 -1.72 -11.38
C SER A 142 -13.22 -0.33 -10.78
N ILE A 143 -12.34 -0.19 -9.76
CA ILE A 143 -12.12 1.06 -9.02
C ILE A 143 -11.64 2.20 -9.93
N THR A 144 -10.67 1.94 -10.82
CA THR A 144 -10.19 2.88 -11.85
C THR A 144 -10.65 2.48 -13.25
N GLY A 145 -11.61 1.54 -13.33
CA GLY A 145 -12.31 1.10 -14.54
C GLY A 145 -13.76 1.59 -14.55
N LYS A 146 -14.70 0.67 -14.75
CA LYS A 146 -16.13 0.99 -14.91
C LYS A 146 -16.77 1.78 -13.74
N ASP A 147 -16.18 1.68 -12.52
CA ASP A 147 -16.67 2.36 -11.32
C ASP A 147 -15.82 3.58 -10.95
N CYS A 148 -14.97 4.06 -11.86
CA CYS A 148 -14.07 5.19 -11.62
C CYS A 148 -14.83 6.48 -11.23
N LYS A 149 -14.18 7.32 -10.44
CA LYS A 149 -14.73 8.57 -9.93
C LYS A 149 -13.71 9.69 -10.02
N TRP A 150 -14.18 10.93 -10.18
CA TRP A 150 -13.33 12.11 -10.31
C TRP A 150 -12.38 12.34 -9.13
N ASN A 151 -12.76 11.91 -7.93
CA ASN A 151 -12.04 12.11 -6.69
C ASN A 151 -11.25 10.89 -6.22
N VAL A 152 -11.23 9.79 -6.99
CA VAL A 152 -10.60 8.52 -6.60
C VAL A 152 -9.41 8.24 -7.51
N PHE A 153 -8.26 8.07 -6.91
CA PHE A 153 -6.99 7.67 -7.52
C PHE A 153 -6.54 6.35 -6.95
N ARG A 154 -5.66 5.62 -7.63
CA ARG A 154 -5.12 4.37 -7.11
C ARG A 154 -3.61 4.28 -7.31
N VAL A 155 -2.92 3.79 -6.26
CA VAL A 155 -1.46 3.60 -6.26
C VAL A 155 -1.08 2.20 -6.72
N CYS A 156 -1.71 1.16 -6.17
CA CYS A 156 -1.41 -0.23 -6.53
C CYS A 156 -1.82 -0.56 -7.97
N ASN A 157 -1.25 -1.61 -8.54
CA ASN A 157 -1.63 -2.11 -9.87
C ASN A 157 -3.09 -2.56 -9.92
N THR A 158 -3.65 -2.60 -11.12
CA THR A 158 -4.93 -3.28 -11.37
C THR A 158 -4.69 -4.78 -11.53
N THR A 159 -5.72 -5.60 -11.32
CA THR A 159 -5.64 -7.04 -11.58
C THR A 159 -5.28 -7.34 -13.04
N ARG A 160 -5.68 -6.46 -13.98
CA ARG A 160 -5.26 -6.54 -15.38
C ARG A 160 -3.75 -6.26 -15.55
N MET A 161 -3.21 -5.25 -14.87
CA MET A 161 -1.77 -4.96 -14.91
C MET A 161 -0.94 -6.11 -14.33
N GLU A 162 -1.42 -6.73 -13.25
CA GLU A 162 -0.78 -7.91 -12.67
C GLU A 162 -0.74 -9.08 -13.67
N ALA A 163 -1.87 -9.44 -14.28
CA ALA A 163 -1.94 -10.51 -15.26
C ALA A 163 -1.02 -10.22 -16.46
N ASN A 164 -1.10 -9.02 -17.04
CA ASN A 164 -0.29 -8.61 -18.19
C ASN A 164 1.23 -8.67 -17.90
N SER A 165 1.65 -8.53 -16.64
CA SER A 165 3.07 -8.55 -16.28
C SER A 165 3.67 -9.95 -16.25
N VAL A 166 2.89 -11.01 -16.00
CA VAL A 166 3.45 -12.36 -15.77
C VAL A 166 2.89 -13.46 -16.69
N CYS A 167 1.65 -13.34 -17.19
CA CYS A 167 1.00 -14.45 -17.87
C CYS A 167 1.75 -14.93 -19.12
N ASP A 168 2.32 -14.02 -19.92
CA ASP A 168 3.11 -14.38 -21.10
C ASP A 168 4.42 -15.11 -20.71
N VAL A 169 5.09 -14.66 -19.66
CA VAL A 169 6.32 -15.29 -19.14
C VAL A 169 6.03 -16.69 -18.63
N LEU A 170 4.98 -16.86 -17.83
CA LEU A 170 4.57 -18.15 -17.27
C LEU A 170 4.18 -19.15 -18.36
N PHE A 171 3.41 -18.70 -19.36
CA PHE A 171 3.00 -19.52 -20.47
C PHE A 171 4.18 -20.05 -21.28
N LYS A 172 5.12 -19.18 -21.64
CA LYS A 172 6.32 -19.55 -22.41
C LYS A 172 7.28 -20.46 -21.63
N LYS A 173 7.40 -20.20 -20.31
CA LYS A 173 8.38 -20.92 -19.48
C LYS A 173 7.86 -22.28 -19.01
N TYR A 174 6.58 -22.40 -18.66
CA TYR A 174 6.05 -23.55 -17.93
C TYR A 174 4.95 -24.32 -18.60
N GLY A 175 4.31 -23.78 -19.63
CA GLY A 175 3.29 -24.49 -20.39
C GLY A 175 1.90 -23.85 -20.32
N LYS A 176 0.92 -24.54 -20.88
CA LYS A 176 -0.35 -23.97 -21.29
C LYS A 176 -1.59 -24.46 -20.53
N LYS A 177 -1.44 -25.46 -19.67
CA LYS A 177 -2.56 -25.98 -18.84
C LYS A 177 -2.44 -25.42 -17.43
N TRP A 178 -3.34 -24.51 -17.06
CA TRP A 178 -3.30 -23.83 -15.78
C TRP A 178 -4.46 -24.22 -14.87
N HIS A 179 -4.17 -24.38 -13.57
CA HIS A 179 -5.14 -24.56 -12.50
C HIS A 179 -5.03 -23.41 -11.52
N PHE A 180 -6.15 -22.90 -11.02
CA PHE A 180 -6.19 -21.70 -10.20
C PHE A 180 -6.65 -22.00 -8.79
N ILE A 181 -6.05 -21.33 -7.80
CA ILE A 181 -6.57 -21.18 -6.44
C ILE A 181 -6.91 -19.70 -6.26
N THR A 182 -8.20 -19.38 -6.19
CA THR A 182 -8.72 -18.01 -6.30
C THR A 182 -9.48 -17.63 -5.03
N PRO A 183 -9.17 -16.49 -4.37
CA PRO A 183 -9.94 -16.02 -3.23
C PRO A 183 -11.32 -15.53 -3.68
N ASP A 184 -12.36 -15.95 -2.95
CA ASP A 184 -13.77 -15.73 -3.33
C ASP A 184 -14.26 -14.32 -2.96
N TYR A 185 -13.69 -13.28 -3.60
CA TYR A 185 -14.13 -11.88 -3.50
C TYR A 185 -13.67 -11.05 -4.70
N ALA A 186 -13.99 -9.74 -4.71
CA ALA A 186 -13.83 -8.86 -5.88
C ALA A 186 -12.43 -8.92 -6.53
N PHE A 187 -11.36 -8.95 -5.74
CA PHE A 187 -9.98 -9.08 -6.23
C PHE A 187 -9.77 -10.40 -6.99
N GLY A 188 -10.09 -11.53 -6.33
CA GLY A 188 -9.87 -12.85 -6.91
C GLY A 188 -10.64 -13.06 -8.22
N HIS A 189 -11.90 -12.61 -8.26
CA HIS A 189 -12.72 -12.73 -9.47
C HIS A 189 -12.13 -11.94 -10.64
N THR A 190 -11.78 -10.66 -10.44
CA THR A 190 -11.23 -9.83 -11.53
C THR A 190 -9.84 -10.31 -11.95
N LEU A 191 -9.03 -10.83 -11.03
CA LEU A 191 -7.71 -11.37 -11.34
C LEU A 191 -7.79 -12.68 -12.12
N TYR A 192 -8.70 -13.59 -11.72
CA TYR A 192 -8.97 -14.80 -12.46
C TYR A 192 -9.43 -14.50 -13.88
N ASP A 193 -10.36 -13.56 -14.06
CA ASP A 193 -10.85 -13.14 -15.37
C ASP A 193 -9.71 -12.56 -16.23
N ALA A 194 -8.83 -11.76 -15.63
CA ALA A 194 -7.67 -11.20 -16.30
C ALA A 194 -6.70 -12.28 -16.80
N CYS A 195 -6.29 -13.19 -15.89
CA CYS A 195 -5.36 -14.28 -16.22
C CYS A 195 -5.93 -15.24 -17.25
N THR A 196 -7.21 -15.59 -17.14
CA THR A 196 -7.85 -16.52 -18.10
C THR A 196 -8.03 -15.91 -19.47
N ALA A 197 -8.30 -14.59 -19.55
CA ALA A 197 -8.34 -13.88 -20.83
C ALA A 197 -6.97 -13.91 -21.54
N ASP A 198 -5.89 -13.69 -20.80
CA ASP A 198 -4.54 -13.74 -21.37
C ASP A 198 -4.12 -15.18 -21.72
N LEU A 199 -4.41 -16.15 -20.84
CA LEU A 199 -4.16 -17.55 -21.13
C LEU A 199 -4.86 -17.99 -22.43
N LYS A 200 -6.12 -17.58 -22.61
CA LYS A 200 -6.88 -17.88 -23.85
C LYS A 200 -6.26 -17.24 -25.10
N LYS A 201 -5.83 -15.97 -25.02
CA LYS A 201 -5.13 -15.29 -26.13
C LYS A 201 -3.85 -16.03 -26.54
N LEU A 202 -3.13 -16.59 -25.54
CA LEU A 202 -1.91 -17.36 -25.76
C LEU A 202 -2.17 -18.80 -26.25
N GLY A 203 -3.42 -19.24 -26.32
CA GLY A 203 -3.80 -20.59 -26.73
C GLY A 203 -3.69 -21.65 -25.62
N GLY A 204 -3.72 -21.22 -24.37
CA GLY A 204 -3.74 -22.10 -23.20
C GLY A 204 -5.13 -22.52 -22.76
N THR A 205 -5.19 -23.37 -21.75
CA THR A 205 -6.42 -23.95 -21.21
C THR A 205 -6.47 -23.92 -19.70
N VAL A 206 -7.65 -23.64 -19.16
CA VAL A 206 -7.93 -23.76 -17.71
C VAL A 206 -8.31 -25.20 -17.41
N THR A 207 -7.62 -25.82 -16.45
CA THR A 207 -7.93 -27.20 -15.98
C THR A 207 -8.85 -27.18 -14.77
N GLY A 208 -8.99 -26.08 -14.06
CA GLY A 208 -9.89 -25.86 -12.94
C GLY A 208 -9.64 -24.55 -12.22
N ASN A 209 -10.62 -24.15 -11.41
CA ASN A 209 -10.55 -22.98 -10.54
C ASN A 209 -11.20 -23.29 -9.20
N GLU A 210 -10.44 -23.23 -8.14
CA GLU A 210 -10.91 -23.49 -6.78
C GLU A 210 -11.12 -22.16 -6.05
N LEU A 211 -12.39 -21.81 -5.81
CA LEU A 211 -12.75 -20.63 -5.02
C LEU A 211 -12.55 -20.93 -3.54
N THR A 212 -11.79 -20.08 -2.85
CA THR A 212 -11.48 -20.23 -1.43
C THR A 212 -11.99 -19.03 -0.64
N PRO A 213 -12.74 -19.22 0.45
CA PRO A 213 -13.12 -18.13 1.35
C PRO A 213 -11.88 -17.43 1.91
N LEU A 214 -11.98 -16.11 2.15
CA LEU A 214 -10.93 -15.38 2.87
C LEU A 214 -10.73 -15.94 4.28
N GLY A 215 -9.47 -16.11 4.69
CA GLY A 215 -9.09 -16.70 5.97
C GLY A 215 -9.04 -18.23 5.92
N THR A 216 -8.96 -18.83 4.73
CA THR A 216 -8.79 -20.29 4.58
C THR A 216 -7.45 -20.72 5.18
N THR A 217 -7.50 -21.66 6.14
CA THR A 217 -6.29 -22.22 6.78
C THR A 217 -5.95 -23.61 6.25
N ASP A 218 -6.92 -24.35 5.74
CA ASP A 218 -6.74 -25.68 5.15
C ASP A 218 -7.06 -25.68 3.66
N PHE A 219 -6.02 -25.82 2.86
CA PHE A 219 -6.07 -25.88 1.39
C PHE A 219 -6.07 -27.30 0.84
N SER A 220 -6.02 -28.34 1.68
CA SER A 220 -5.80 -29.75 1.28
C SER A 220 -6.78 -30.22 0.20
N ALA A 221 -8.08 -29.96 0.37
CA ALA A 221 -9.11 -30.37 -0.59
C ALA A 221 -8.92 -29.70 -1.97
N TYR A 222 -8.57 -28.42 -2.00
CA TYR A 222 -8.32 -27.66 -3.21
C TYR A 222 -7.05 -28.17 -3.93
N LEU A 223 -5.98 -28.41 -3.19
CA LEU A 223 -4.70 -28.91 -3.71
C LEU A 223 -4.81 -30.36 -4.24
N ILE A 224 -5.64 -31.20 -3.65
CA ILE A 224 -5.94 -32.55 -4.17
C ILE A 224 -6.62 -32.46 -5.54
N LYS A 225 -7.58 -31.56 -5.74
CA LYS A 225 -8.22 -31.35 -7.02
C LYS A 225 -7.25 -30.82 -8.07
N ALA A 226 -6.40 -29.83 -7.69
CA ALA A 226 -5.36 -29.32 -8.56
C ALA A 226 -4.40 -30.43 -9.03
N ARG A 227 -3.97 -31.30 -8.12
CA ARG A 227 -3.13 -32.46 -8.46
C ARG A 227 -3.82 -33.40 -9.45
N ALA A 228 -5.10 -33.72 -9.21
CA ALA A 228 -5.87 -34.64 -10.08
C ALA A 228 -6.04 -34.08 -11.49
N ALA A 229 -6.13 -32.74 -11.64
CA ALA A 229 -6.23 -32.06 -12.92
C ALA A 229 -4.92 -32.06 -13.72
N SER A 230 -3.79 -32.40 -13.12
CA SER A 230 -2.45 -32.48 -13.73
C SER A 230 -2.12 -31.27 -14.63
N PRO A 231 -2.18 -30.02 -14.11
CA PRO A 231 -1.83 -28.82 -14.86
C PRO A 231 -0.32 -28.68 -15.05
N ASP A 232 0.09 -27.85 -16.01
CA ASP A 232 1.48 -27.43 -16.13
C ASP A 232 1.83 -26.38 -15.06
N VAL A 233 0.87 -25.50 -14.70
CA VAL A 233 1.02 -24.41 -13.73
C VAL A 233 -0.12 -24.43 -12.72
N LEU A 234 0.21 -24.38 -11.45
CA LEU A 234 -0.69 -24.03 -10.35
C LEU A 234 -0.54 -22.54 -10.06
N LEU A 235 -1.54 -21.75 -10.44
CA LEU A 235 -1.54 -20.30 -10.27
C LEU A 235 -2.28 -19.93 -8.99
N LEU A 236 -1.53 -19.39 -8.02
CA LEU A 236 -2.05 -18.97 -6.73
C LEU A 236 -2.40 -17.48 -6.79
N LEU A 237 -3.69 -17.16 -6.63
CA LEU A 237 -4.22 -15.79 -6.61
C LEU A 237 -4.57 -15.32 -5.19
N VAL A 238 -4.45 -16.20 -4.20
CA VAL A 238 -4.64 -15.86 -2.78
C VAL A 238 -3.53 -14.95 -2.26
N GLN A 239 -3.80 -14.18 -1.20
CA GLN A 239 -2.85 -13.21 -0.65
C GLN A 239 -2.83 -13.23 0.89
N GLY A 240 -1.88 -12.51 1.51
CA GLY A 240 -1.76 -12.39 2.96
C GLY A 240 -1.50 -13.74 3.65
N SER A 241 -2.17 -13.99 4.77
CA SER A 241 -2.02 -15.27 5.51
C SER A 241 -2.47 -16.49 4.71
N ASP A 242 -3.41 -16.33 3.77
CA ASP A 242 -3.91 -17.43 2.94
C ASP A 242 -2.82 -17.90 1.96
N MET A 243 -2.03 -16.99 1.38
CA MET A 243 -0.86 -17.32 0.58
C MET A 243 0.17 -18.14 1.37
N ILE A 244 0.46 -17.73 2.60
CA ILE A 244 1.39 -18.43 3.49
C ILE A 244 0.90 -19.86 3.78
N ASN A 245 -0.39 -20.00 4.11
CA ASN A 245 -0.99 -21.30 4.40
C ASN A 245 -1.01 -22.22 3.16
N CYS A 246 -1.37 -21.66 2.00
CA CYS A 246 -1.42 -22.40 0.74
C CYS A 246 -0.04 -22.90 0.33
N LEU A 247 0.98 -22.03 0.29
CA LEU A 247 2.35 -22.39 -0.11
C LEU A 247 2.99 -23.43 0.81
N LYS A 248 2.78 -23.33 2.14
CA LYS A 248 3.23 -24.37 3.08
C LYS A 248 2.63 -25.75 2.74
N GLN A 249 1.34 -25.80 2.43
CA GLN A 249 0.65 -27.05 2.09
C GLN A 249 1.02 -27.55 0.69
N VAL A 250 1.27 -26.68 -0.27
CA VAL A 250 1.81 -27.06 -1.60
C VAL A 250 3.10 -27.87 -1.44
N VAL A 251 4.04 -27.38 -0.63
CA VAL A 251 5.32 -28.08 -0.37
C VAL A 251 5.11 -29.32 0.48
N GLN A 252 4.28 -29.24 1.53
CA GLN A 252 3.96 -30.39 2.39
C GLN A 252 3.39 -31.57 1.60
N PHE A 253 2.57 -31.30 0.58
CA PHE A 253 2.00 -32.31 -0.30
C PHE A 253 2.92 -32.68 -1.49
N GLY A 254 4.08 -32.05 -1.63
CA GLY A 254 5.03 -32.27 -2.71
C GLY A 254 4.50 -31.91 -4.09
N LEU A 255 3.56 -30.96 -4.18
CA LEU A 255 3.03 -30.50 -5.47
C LEU A 255 4.08 -29.68 -6.23
N ASP A 256 4.92 -28.94 -5.54
CA ASP A 256 6.04 -28.17 -6.08
C ASP A 256 7.03 -28.99 -6.91
N LYS A 257 7.09 -30.29 -6.68
CA LYS A 257 7.92 -31.25 -7.42
C LYS A 257 7.24 -31.81 -8.68
N GLN A 258 5.96 -31.53 -8.85
CA GLN A 258 5.12 -32.12 -9.92
C GLN A 258 4.53 -31.05 -10.85
N ILE A 259 4.25 -29.86 -10.31
CA ILE A 259 3.54 -28.77 -10.97
C ILE A 259 4.31 -27.48 -10.71
N HIS A 260 4.50 -26.63 -11.72
CA HIS A 260 5.10 -25.32 -11.52
C HIS A 260 4.15 -24.41 -10.73
N VAL A 261 4.65 -23.87 -9.61
CA VAL A 261 3.89 -22.94 -8.76
C VAL A 261 4.22 -21.50 -9.15
N ALA A 262 3.21 -20.69 -9.33
CA ALA A 262 3.35 -19.28 -9.70
C ALA A 262 2.15 -18.46 -9.24
N GLY A 263 2.21 -17.17 -9.42
CA GLY A 263 1.08 -16.25 -9.25
C GLY A 263 1.35 -14.91 -9.89
N THR A 264 0.39 -14.01 -9.81
CA THR A 264 0.55 -12.68 -10.38
C THR A 264 1.31 -11.78 -9.44
N GLN A 265 0.86 -11.67 -8.19
CA GLN A 265 1.45 -10.83 -7.17
C GLN A 265 2.02 -11.67 -6.02
N GLN A 266 3.15 -11.23 -5.48
CA GLN A 266 3.68 -11.73 -4.20
C GLN A 266 4.09 -10.56 -3.33
N GLU A 267 3.97 -10.74 -2.03
CA GLU A 267 4.37 -9.76 -1.03
C GLU A 267 5.56 -10.26 -0.22
N LEU A 268 6.52 -9.37 0.05
CA LEU A 268 7.75 -9.74 0.75
C LEU A 268 7.47 -10.23 2.18
N GLU A 269 6.47 -9.63 2.86
CA GLU A 269 6.01 -10.07 4.17
C GLU A 269 5.46 -11.50 4.15
N SER A 270 4.79 -11.90 3.06
CA SER A 270 4.33 -13.28 2.88
C SER A 270 5.50 -14.24 2.69
N LEU A 271 6.48 -13.88 1.86
CA LEU A 271 7.71 -14.68 1.69
C LEU A 271 8.50 -14.79 3.00
N ALA A 272 8.62 -13.69 3.75
CA ALA A 272 9.30 -13.69 5.05
C ALA A 272 8.61 -14.60 6.09
N GLY A 273 7.27 -14.71 6.02
CA GLY A 273 6.47 -15.60 6.86
C GLY A 273 6.55 -17.09 6.50
N LEU A 274 7.22 -17.44 5.39
CA LEU A 274 7.39 -18.81 4.93
C LEU A 274 8.70 -19.42 5.40
N PRO A 275 8.76 -20.74 5.67
CA PRO A 275 10.02 -21.44 5.82
C PRO A 275 10.77 -21.45 4.47
N PRO A 276 12.11 -21.55 4.47
CA PRO A 276 12.94 -21.44 3.26
C PRO A 276 12.51 -22.34 2.09
N GLU A 277 12.10 -23.56 2.38
CA GLU A 277 11.67 -24.55 1.39
C GLU A 277 10.32 -24.21 0.71
N ALA A 278 9.52 -23.35 1.32
CA ALA A 278 8.23 -22.91 0.77
C ALA A 278 8.33 -21.55 0.04
N ARG A 279 9.50 -20.93 0.00
CA ARG A 279 9.78 -19.72 -0.79
C ARG A 279 10.09 -20.09 -2.21
N ILE A 280 9.07 -20.39 -2.98
CA ILE A 280 9.15 -20.94 -4.34
C ILE A 280 8.29 -20.14 -5.31
N GLY A 281 8.49 -20.34 -6.60
CA GLY A 281 7.64 -19.86 -7.67
C GLY A 281 8.10 -18.58 -8.34
N VAL A 282 7.44 -18.29 -9.47
CA VAL A 282 7.59 -17.05 -10.24
C VAL A 282 6.44 -16.12 -9.93
N TRP A 283 6.76 -14.86 -9.71
CA TRP A 283 5.82 -13.85 -9.21
C TRP A 283 6.11 -12.48 -9.82
N MET A 284 5.23 -11.53 -9.56
CA MET A 284 5.45 -10.11 -9.72
C MET A 284 5.39 -9.44 -8.34
N PHE A 285 6.29 -8.49 -8.10
CA PHE A 285 6.22 -7.53 -7.00
C PHE A 285 5.90 -6.15 -7.57
N GLU A 286 5.09 -5.38 -6.88
CA GLU A 286 4.75 -4.02 -7.29
C GLU A 286 5.82 -3.01 -6.90
N TRP A 287 6.66 -3.37 -5.95
CA TRP A 287 7.85 -2.65 -5.54
C TRP A 287 8.80 -3.59 -4.79
N TYR A 288 10.10 -3.46 -5.05
CA TYR A 288 11.10 -4.25 -4.34
C TYR A 288 12.18 -3.34 -3.78
N TRP A 289 12.66 -3.63 -2.57
CA TRP A 289 13.55 -2.75 -1.82
C TRP A 289 14.99 -2.68 -2.38
N LYS A 290 15.44 -3.70 -3.09
CA LYS A 290 16.80 -3.78 -3.64
C LYS A 290 16.80 -3.26 -5.08
N GLN A 291 17.01 -1.96 -5.20
CA GLN A 291 17.01 -1.25 -6.50
C GLN A 291 18.27 -0.37 -6.61
N PRO A 292 19.45 -0.95 -6.91
CA PRO A 292 20.70 -0.21 -6.93
C PRO A 292 20.64 0.94 -7.96
N GLY A 293 21.05 2.13 -7.52
CA GLY A 293 21.11 3.32 -8.37
C GLY A 293 19.78 4.07 -8.56
N VAL A 294 18.68 3.58 -7.98
CA VAL A 294 17.41 4.32 -7.99
C VAL A 294 17.39 5.36 -6.86
N ALA A 295 17.18 6.63 -7.24
CA ALA A 295 17.20 7.74 -6.30
C ALA A 295 16.19 7.56 -5.16
N GLY A 296 16.62 7.86 -3.94
CA GLY A 296 15.78 7.84 -2.73
C GLY A 296 15.55 6.46 -2.13
N VAL A 297 15.76 5.35 -2.86
CA VAL A 297 15.44 3.99 -2.38
C VAL A 297 16.27 3.63 -1.15
N ASP A 298 17.58 3.81 -1.17
CA ASP A 298 18.45 3.48 -0.04
C ASP A 298 18.05 4.25 1.23
N LYS A 299 17.70 5.54 1.06
CA LYS A 299 17.21 6.35 2.17
C LYS A 299 15.87 5.84 2.71
N PHE A 300 14.93 5.52 1.84
CA PHE A 300 13.62 4.99 2.22
C PHE A 300 13.78 3.65 2.97
N VAL A 301 14.64 2.75 2.47
CA VAL A 301 14.97 1.49 3.13
C VAL A 301 15.55 1.74 4.52
N ALA A 302 16.51 2.66 4.64
CA ALA A 302 17.12 3.00 5.92
C ALA A 302 16.11 3.61 6.92
N ASP A 303 15.20 4.46 6.44
CA ASP A 303 14.17 5.08 7.29
C ASP A 303 13.12 4.07 7.75
N ILE A 304 12.65 3.17 6.89
CA ILE A 304 11.73 2.09 7.29
C ILE A 304 12.42 1.14 8.27
N ARG A 305 13.66 0.72 8.04
CA ARG A 305 14.39 -0.15 8.98
C ARG A 305 14.44 0.41 10.40
N LYS A 306 14.56 1.74 10.57
CA LYS A 306 14.56 2.39 11.89
C LYS A 306 13.25 2.17 12.66
N VAL A 307 12.12 2.21 11.98
CA VAL A 307 10.78 2.10 12.57
C VAL A 307 10.19 0.69 12.52
N ASN A 308 10.71 -0.17 11.63
CA ASN A 308 10.26 -1.55 11.41
C ASN A 308 11.22 -2.60 12.00
N LYS A 309 11.76 -2.35 13.19
CA LYS A 309 12.62 -3.31 13.93
C LYS A 309 13.80 -3.87 13.14
N GLY A 310 14.31 -3.12 12.18
CA GLY A 310 15.42 -3.51 11.31
C GLY A 310 15.01 -4.19 10.00
N HIS A 311 13.72 -4.49 9.80
CA HIS A 311 13.22 -5.12 8.59
C HIS A 311 13.15 -4.15 7.41
N VAL A 312 13.38 -4.68 6.19
CA VAL A 312 13.27 -3.92 4.95
C VAL A 312 11.82 -3.54 4.62
N PRO A 313 11.60 -2.45 3.85
CA PRO A 313 10.27 -2.12 3.37
C PRO A 313 9.76 -3.13 2.34
N THR A 314 8.44 -3.24 2.28
CA THR A 314 7.70 -3.98 1.26
C THR A 314 6.96 -3.02 0.32
N ALA A 315 6.31 -3.53 -0.72
CA ALA A 315 5.46 -2.73 -1.60
C ALA A 315 4.39 -1.95 -0.80
N ARG A 316 3.85 -2.54 0.26
CA ARG A 316 2.83 -1.93 1.11
C ARG A 316 3.33 -0.67 1.83
N HIS A 317 4.54 -0.68 2.34
CA HIS A 317 5.16 0.54 2.89
C HIS A 317 5.24 1.65 1.83
N TRP A 318 5.62 1.29 0.60
CA TRP A 318 5.70 2.24 -0.50
C TRP A 318 4.31 2.78 -0.88
N PHE A 319 3.25 1.95 -0.91
CA PHE A 319 1.88 2.40 -1.21
C PHE A 319 1.38 3.46 -0.22
N GLY A 320 1.50 3.19 1.07
CA GLY A 320 1.12 4.16 2.10
C GLY A 320 1.93 5.44 2.01
N TYR A 321 3.25 5.32 1.81
CA TYR A 321 4.17 6.44 1.66
C TYR A 321 3.80 7.32 0.46
N VAL A 322 3.68 6.74 -0.73
CA VAL A 322 3.36 7.49 -1.96
C VAL A 322 1.98 8.12 -1.89
N SER A 323 1.00 7.44 -1.30
CA SER A 323 -0.35 7.97 -1.14
C SER A 323 -0.34 9.27 -0.32
N ALA A 324 0.28 9.28 0.85
CA ALA A 324 0.38 10.47 1.69
C ALA A 324 1.26 11.56 1.07
N MET A 325 2.39 11.19 0.44
CA MET A 325 3.27 12.15 -0.25
C MET A 325 2.56 12.82 -1.42
N SER A 326 1.74 12.10 -2.20
CA SER A 326 0.97 12.66 -3.30
C SER A 326 0.04 13.79 -2.84
N PHE A 327 -0.67 13.61 -1.72
CA PHE A 327 -1.48 14.69 -1.14
C PHE A 327 -0.64 15.89 -0.75
N GLY A 328 0.47 15.68 -0.04
CA GLY A 328 1.35 16.75 0.41
C GLY A 328 1.93 17.55 -0.76
N LEU A 329 2.42 16.86 -1.79
CA LEU A 329 3.01 17.47 -2.97
C LEU A 329 1.99 18.30 -3.75
N VAL A 330 0.82 17.73 -4.08
CA VAL A 330 -0.17 18.43 -4.90
C VAL A 330 -0.83 19.56 -4.13
N ALA A 331 -1.12 19.42 -2.84
CA ALA A 331 -1.73 20.45 -2.01
C ALA A 331 -0.79 21.67 -1.85
N ASN A 332 0.50 21.45 -1.63
CA ASN A 332 1.49 22.52 -1.53
C ASN A 332 1.73 23.21 -2.87
N ARG A 333 1.76 22.47 -3.99
CA ARG A 333 1.88 23.03 -5.34
C ARG A 333 0.70 23.92 -5.70
N GLU A 334 -0.52 23.43 -5.48
CA GLU A 334 -1.76 24.13 -5.83
C GLU A 334 -2.19 25.18 -4.79
N LYS A 335 -1.53 25.23 -3.64
CA LYS A 335 -1.88 26.08 -2.49
C LYS A 335 -3.35 25.94 -2.12
N SER A 336 -3.86 24.71 -2.06
CA SER A 336 -5.29 24.41 -1.88
C SER A 336 -5.50 23.09 -1.15
N LEU A 337 -6.65 22.97 -0.49
CA LEU A 337 -7.21 21.71 0.04
C LEU A 337 -8.52 21.34 -0.67
N ASP A 338 -8.90 22.09 -1.71
CA ASP A 338 -10.10 21.79 -2.49
C ASP A 338 -9.92 20.48 -3.29
N ALA A 339 -10.80 19.52 -3.05
CA ALA A 339 -10.68 18.18 -3.61
C ALA A 339 -10.73 18.16 -5.14
N ALA A 340 -11.59 19.00 -5.78
CA ALA A 340 -11.72 19.01 -7.23
C ALA A 340 -10.48 19.62 -7.89
N LYS A 341 -9.94 20.70 -7.29
CA LYS A 341 -8.70 21.32 -7.74
C LYS A 341 -7.51 20.37 -7.64
N LEU A 342 -7.41 19.62 -6.52
CA LEU A 342 -6.33 18.68 -6.32
C LEU A 342 -6.46 17.44 -7.21
N ALA A 343 -7.69 16.94 -7.43
CA ALA A 343 -7.92 15.84 -8.36
C ALA A 343 -7.51 16.22 -9.79
N ALA A 344 -7.92 17.41 -10.27
CA ALA A 344 -7.49 17.91 -11.57
C ALA A 344 -5.96 18.07 -11.66
N ALA A 345 -5.32 18.48 -10.57
CA ALA A 345 -3.87 18.64 -10.50
C ALA A 345 -3.09 17.33 -10.42
N LEU A 346 -3.71 16.24 -9.93
CA LEU A 346 -3.13 14.90 -9.95
C LEU A 346 -3.16 14.26 -11.35
N GLU A 347 -4.09 14.64 -12.23
CA GLU A 347 -4.10 14.12 -13.60
C GLU A 347 -2.77 14.40 -14.31
N ASN A 348 -2.09 13.35 -14.78
CA ASN A 348 -0.74 13.38 -15.37
C ASN A 348 0.36 13.88 -14.43
N PHE A 349 0.09 13.96 -13.10
CA PHE A 349 1.11 14.34 -12.14
C PHE A 349 2.18 13.25 -12.05
N GLU A 350 3.39 13.61 -12.42
CA GLU A 350 4.57 12.76 -12.32
C GLU A 350 5.20 12.91 -10.93
N LEU A 351 5.42 11.79 -10.27
CA LEU A 351 6.08 11.77 -8.96
C LEU A 351 7.56 12.11 -9.09
N PRO A 352 8.11 12.97 -8.21
CA PRO A 352 9.55 13.26 -8.20
C PRO A 352 10.37 12.02 -7.82
N ASP A 353 11.61 11.99 -8.25
CA ASP A 353 12.51 10.84 -8.13
C ASP A 353 12.68 10.33 -6.70
N ASP A 354 12.72 11.25 -5.72
CA ASP A 354 12.84 10.94 -4.29
C ASP A 354 11.56 10.43 -3.63
N VAL A 355 10.45 10.41 -4.37
CA VAL A 355 9.13 9.90 -3.93
C VAL A 355 8.69 8.69 -4.73
N LYS A 356 8.92 8.67 -6.05
CA LYS A 356 8.53 7.52 -6.90
C LYS A 356 9.24 6.22 -6.52
N LEU A 357 10.51 6.30 -6.09
CA LEU A 357 11.36 5.19 -5.61
C LEU A 357 11.34 3.97 -6.56
N GLN A 358 11.30 4.22 -7.85
CA GLN A 358 11.27 3.22 -8.92
C GLN A 358 12.11 3.71 -10.12
N PRO A 359 12.63 2.79 -10.97
CA PRO A 359 13.55 3.18 -12.04
C PRO A 359 12.85 3.92 -13.20
N ASN A 360 11.59 3.58 -13.47
CA ASN A 360 10.82 4.15 -14.58
C ASN A 360 10.03 5.39 -14.15
N LYS A 361 9.38 6.04 -15.12
CA LYS A 361 8.44 7.11 -14.88
C LYS A 361 7.24 6.58 -14.08
N VAL A 362 6.82 7.32 -13.04
CA VAL A 362 5.66 7.03 -12.21
C VAL A 362 4.75 8.25 -12.21
N TYR A 363 3.51 8.10 -12.66
CA TYR A 363 2.57 9.21 -12.79
C TYR A 363 1.12 8.73 -12.72
N TYR A 364 0.22 9.58 -12.24
CA TYR A 364 -1.21 9.31 -12.28
C TYR A 364 -1.75 9.55 -13.69
N ARG A 365 -2.23 8.50 -14.35
CA ARG A 365 -2.73 8.59 -15.72
C ARG A 365 -4.07 9.34 -15.76
N LYS A 366 -4.13 10.36 -16.61
CA LYS A 366 -5.40 11.03 -16.93
C LYS A 366 -6.35 10.05 -17.61
N GLY A 367 -7.60 10.10 -17.26
CA GLY A 367 -8.67 9.33 -17.89
C GLY A 367 -9.12 8.13 -17.07
N ASP A 368 -8.28 7.60 -16.16
CA ASP A 368 -8.71 6.55 -15.23
C ASP A 368 -8.09 6.68 -13.83
N HIS A 369 -7.25 7.66 -13.58
CA HIS A 369 -6.61 7.96 -12.29
C HIS A 369 -5.75 6.83 -11.72
N GLN A 370 -5.29 5.91 -12.58
CA GLN A 370 -4.36 4.85 -12.19
C GLN A 370 -2.93 5.39 -12.12
N LEU A 371 -2.21 5.10 -11.03
CA LEU A 371 -0.77 5.34 -10.96
C LEU A 371 -0.06 4.32 -11.85
N MET A 372 0.72 4.81 -12.79
CA MET A 372 1.50 3.99 -13.70
C MET A 372 2.81 3.61 -13.04
N THR A 373 2.88 2.39 -12.48
CA THR A 373 4.00 1.87 -11.70
C THR A 373 4.65 0.70 -12.40
N SER A 374 5.94 0.45 -12.10
CA SER A 374 6.64 -0.72 -12.63
C SER A 374 6.20 -2.01 -11.94
N ALA A 375 6.25 -3.12 -12.67
CA ALA A 375 6.16 -4.47 -12.15
C ALA A 375 7.55 -5.11 -12.11
N PHE A 376 7.92 -5.71 -10.98
CA PHE A 376 9.19 -6.41 -10.77
C PHE A 376 8.93 -7.90 -10.89
N VAL A 377 9.24 -8.50 -12.03
CA VAL A 377 8.99 -9.93 -12.31
C VAL A 377 10.23 -10.74 -12.04
N GLY A 378 10.07 -11.91 -11.40
CA GLY A 378 11.19 -12.74 -11.04
C GLY A 378 10.81 -13.98 -10.24
N GLU A 379 11.74 -14.48 -9.42
CA GLU A 379 11.62 -15.76 -8.73
C GLU A 379 11.90 -15.65 -7.24
N ALA A 380 11.06 -16.26 -6.41
CA ALA A 380 11.29 -16.34 -4.99
C ALA A 380 12.59 -17.11 -4.67
N GLN A 381 13.29 -16.71 -3.62
CA GLN A 381 14.53 -17.32 -3.15
C GLN A 381 14.37 -17.87 -1.73
N SER A 382 14.91 -19.05 -1.49
CA SER A 382 14.88 -19.70 -0.16
C SER A 382 15.58 -18.83 0.90
N LYS A 383 16.65 -18.14 0.50
CA LYS A 383 17.41 -17.18 1.33
C LYS A 383 18.11 -16.15 0.47
N GLY A 384 18.28 -14.95 0.99
CA GLY A 384 19.13 -13.95 0.36
C GLY A 384 20.61 -14.29 0.42
N LYS A 385 21.38 -13.85 -0.56
CA LYS A 385 22.83 -14.07 -0.63
C LYS A 385 23.59 -13.12 0.29
N ASP A 386 23.31 -11.85 0.20
CA ASP A 386 24.05 -10.78 0.90
C ASP A 386 23.24 -10.19 2.08
N ASP A 387 21.94 -10.23 1.99
CA ASP A 387 20.99 -9.82 3.03
C ASP A 387 19.93 -10.91 3.21
N PRO A 388 19.67 -11.37 4.45
CA PRO A 388 18.72 -12.47 4.70
C PRO A 388 17.28 -12.15 4.27
N GLU A 389 16.94 -10.88 4.06
CA GLU A 389 15.62 -10.41 3.61
C GLU A 389 15.55 -10.20 2.09
N ASP A 390 16.64 -10.47 1.35
CA ASP A 390 16.65 -10.47 -0.11
C ASP A 390 16.06 -11.80 -0.63
N LEU A 391 14.75 -11.96 -0.46
CA LEU A 391 14.01 -13.21 -0.70
C LEU A 391 13.47 -13.34 -2.12
N TYR A 392 13.89 -12.44 -3.02
CA TYR A 392 13.36 -12.41 -4.37
C TYR A 392 14.43 -11.94 -5.37
N ARG A 393 14.60 -12.73 -6.42
CA ARG A 393 15.45 -12.35 -7.54
C ARG A 393 14.60 -11.64 -8.60
N VAL A 394 14.85 -10.37 -8.82
CA VAL A 394 14.23 -9.62 -9.91
C VAL A 394 14.92 -9.99 -11.22
N ASP A 395 14.20 -10.55 -12.18
CA ASP A 395 14.70 -10.90 -13.51
C ASP A 395 14.39 -9.77 -14.52
N GLU A 396 13.24 -9.09 -14.36
CA GLU A 396 12.79 -8.01 -15.25
C GLU A 396 12.01 -6.95 -14.46
N VAL A 397 12.17 -5.68 -14.88
CA VAL A 397 11.34 -4.56 -14.39
C VAL A 397 10.53 -4.02 -15.56
N VAL A 398 9.23 -4.31 -15.58
CA VAL A 398 8.33 -3.93 -16.66
C VAL A 398 7.67 -2.58 -16.33
N PRO A 399 7.83 -1.54 -17.19
CA PRO A 399 7.17 -0.25 -16.97
C PRO A 399 5.64 -0.35 -16.96
N GLY A 400 4.96 0.46 -16.16
CA GLY A 400 3.50 0.46 -16.05
C GLY A 400 2.76 0.67 -17.39
N ASP A 401 3.32 1.48 -18.28
CA ASP A 401 2.79 1.69 -19.63
C ASP A 401 2.75 0.42 -20.51
N LYS A 402 3.51 -0.61 -20.11
CA LYS A 402 3.53 -1.92 -20.81
C LYS A 402 2.57 -2.93 -20.18
N THR A 403 2.22 -2.77 -18.92
CA THR A 403 1.32 -3.67 -18.22
C THR A 403 -0.12 -3.18 -18.22
N ALA A 404 -0.34 -1.85 -18.19
CA ALA A 404 -1.67 -1.27 -18.17
C ALA A 404 -2.42 -1.42 -19.52
N PRO A 405 -3.72 -1.72 -19.49
CA PRO A 405 -4.56 -1.65 -20.69
C PRO A 405 -4.69 -0.19 -21.16
N ALA A 406 -5.09 0.02 -22.40
CA ALA A 406 -5.48 1.34 -22.87
C ALA A 406 -6.67 1.89 -22.05
N VAL A 407 -6.73 3.20 -21.84
CA VAL A 407 -7.84 3.82 -21.06
C VAL A 407 -9.21 3.44 -21.65
N SER A 408 -9.33 3.37 -22.98
CA SER A 408 -10.56 2.95 -23.67
C SER A 408 -11.00 1.50 -23.36
N GLU A 409 -10.11 0.68 -22.86
CA GLU A 409 -10.38 -0.72 -22.50
C GLU A 409 -10.75 -0.88 -21.02
N THR A 410 -10.54 0.15 -20.18
CA THR A 410 -10.84 0.10 -18.74
C THR A 410 -12.33 0.24 -18.45
N GLY A 411 -13.10 0.82 -19.37
CA GLY A 411 -14.50 1.17 -19.17
C GLY A 411 -14.70 2.41 -18.27
N CYS A 412 -13.62 3.11 -17.91
CA CYS A 412 -13.73 4.33 -17.10
C CYS A 412 -14.31 5.50 -17.92
N THR A 413 -15.25 6.21 -17.29
CA THR A 413 -15.77 7.49 -17.77
C THR A 413 -15.94 8.42 -16.58
N ILE A 414 -14.96 9.28 -16.36
CA ILE A 414 -14.93 10.18 -15.20
C ILE A 414 -15.99 11.25 -15.32
N GLN A 415 -16.88 11.31 -14.34
CA GLN A 415 -17.90 12.36 -14.21
C GLN A 415 -17.43 13.39 -13.19
N TRP A 416 -17.01 14.57 -13.67
CA TRP A 416 -16.61 15.68 -12.80
C TRP A 416 -17.83 16.35 -12.18
N PRO A 417 -17.71 16.86 -10.94
CA PRO A 417 -18.78 17.64 -10.33
C PRO A 417 -19.00 18.93 -11.13
N THR A 418 -20.27 19.26 -11.34
CA THR A 418 -20.70 20.53 -11.95
C THR A 418 -20.51 21.71 -11.00
#